data_5b76a93b828d6566f072ea950d92ad5e
#
_entry.id   5b76a93b828d6566f072ea950d92ad5e
#
_cell.length_a   1.000
_cell.length_b   1.000
_cell.length_c   1.000
_cell.angle_alpha   90.00
_cell.angle_beta   90.00
_cell.angle_gamma   90.00
#
_symmetry.space_group_name_H-M   'P 1'
#
loop_
_entity.id
_entity.type
_entity.pdbx_description
1 polymer ?
#
loop_
_entity_poly.entity_id
_entity_poly.type
_entity_poly.pdbx_seq_one_letter_code
_entity_poly.pdbx_strand_id
1 'polypeptide(L)'
;MQHVETHPRRVRGEAVHMTASEKRASEISHNSAMGLNEPKIQVRIKSPANMDCSYEIISEESRHRAIEEAFLTPESKHFISTPEVVEMESRLALWLEAGYPVHLIGPTGCGKTSLAVHVAKELGRPVVWINGDEAISTSDLIGGYSQMQNESVRDNYIHNVFKTKDTMKIEWVDNPLSLACKYGYTLIYNEFSRTKPASNNILLSVFEEGILELPTKFGEDRYIKVHPDFKAILTSNSIEYAGIHRPQDALLDRMVGIYADYYGYETEVRIVVEHTGITLDKAEKIVNVVRSIRDKLPDAQKPGTRACIMIAKGMTFLNDHQNIDFKQLCIDVIASKTSSPADMEEKKKLVLDLVD
;
A
#
# COMPACT_ATOMS: atom_id res chain seq x y z
N MET A 1 -55.96 -19.58 -55.52
CA MET A 1 -55.42 -18.96 -54.27
C MET A 1 -53.93 -18.68 -54.50
N GLN A 2 -53.57 -17.41 -54.43
CA GLN A 2 -52.44 -16.84 -55.08
C GLN A 2 -51.14 -17.16 -54.33
N HIS A 3 -50.13 -17.66 -55.09
CA HIS A 3 -48.75 -17.70 -54.73
C HIS A 3 -48.18 -16.28 -54.87
N VAL A 4 -47.50 -15.77 -53.83
CA VAL A 4 -46.66 -14.57 -53.91
C VAL A 4 -45.22 -15.02 -53.79
N GLU A 5 -44.53 -15.02 -54.89
CA GLU A 5 -43.07 -15.11 -54.97
C GLU A 5 -42.46 -13.77 -54.60
N THR A 6 -41.62 -13.74 -53.58
CA THR A 6 -40.78 -12.58 -53.26
C THR A 6 -39.34 -12.84 -53.72
N HIS A 7 -38.92 -12.13 -54.76
CA HIS A 7 -37.54 -12.08 -55.22
C HIS A 7 -36.63 -11.32 -54.21
N PRO A 8 -35.41 -11.75 -53.97
CA PRO A 8 -34.46 -10.98 -53.19
C PRO A 8 -33.90 -9.81 -54.02
N ARG A 9 -34.08 -8.58 -53.55
CA ARG A 9 -33.42 -7.41 -54.08
C ARG A 9 -31.92 -7.43 -53.76
N ARG A 10 -31.08 -7.43 -54.78
CA ARG A 10 -29.63 -7.08 -54.69
C ARG A 10 -29.52 -5.62 -54.24
N VAL A 11 -28.98 -5.37 -53.07
CA VAL A 11 -28.54 -4.07 -52.65
C VAL A 11 -27.08 -3.91 -53.13
N ARG A 12 -26.87 -2.89 -53.95
CA ARG A 12 -25.51 -2.43 -54.38
C ARG A 12 -24.73 -2.04 -53.14
N GLY A 13 -23.48 -2.53 -53.05
CA GLY A 13 -22.54 -2.11 -52.00
C GLY A 13 -22.18 -0.64 -52.13
N GLU A 14 -22.68 0.15 -51.21
CA GLU A 14 -22.10 1.45 -50.90
C GLU A 14 -20.85 1.22 -50.06
N ALA A 15 -19.74 1.80 -50.52
CA ALA A 15 -18.51 1.80 -49.73
C ALA A 15 -18.75 2.63 -48.48
N VAL A 16 -18.89 1.94 -47.35
CA VAL A 16 -18.95 2.61 -46.03
C VAL A 16 -17.58 3.24 -45.77
N HIS A 17 -17.56 4.56 -45.75
CA HIS A 17 -16.37 5.29 -45.29
C HIS A 17 -16.21 5.06 -43.79
N MET A 18 -15.29 4.16 -43.43
CA MET A 18 -14.90 3.97 -42.04
C MET A 18 -14.28 5.26 -41.48
N THR A 19 -14.75 5.67 -40.31
CA THR A 19 -14.21 6.79 -39.60
C THR A 19 -12.76 6.50 -39.14
N ALA A 20 -12.00 7.53 -38.82
CA ALA A 20 -10.62 7.39 -38.38
C ALA A 20 -10.47 6.51 -37.12
N SER A 21 -11.54 6.43 -36.30
CA SER A 21 -11.63 5.57 -35.13
C SER A 21 -11.82 4.07 -35.48
N GLU A 22 -12.60 3.77 -36.51
CA GLU A 22 -12.85 2.39 -36.95
C GLU A 22 -11.62 1.80 -37.67
N LYS A 23 -10.85 2.62 -38.40
CA LYS A 23 -9.56 2.20 -38.97
C LYS A 23 -8.54 1.87 -37.91
N ARG A 24 -8.48 2.65 -36.79
CA ARG A 24 -7.61 2.34 -35.66
C ARG A 24 -8.01 1.04 -34.95
N ALA A 25 -9.29 0.78 -34.80
CA ALA A 25 -9.78 -0.47 -34.21
C ALA A 25 -9.41 -1.70 -35.04
N SER A 26 -9.45 -1.62 -36.38
CA SER A 26 -9.06 -2.72 -37.28
C SER A 26 -7.54 -2.96 -37.31
N GLU A 27 -6.73 -1.91 -37.16
CA GLU A 27 -5.26 -2.04 -37.02
C GLU A 27 -4.86 -2.66 -35.69
N ILE A 28 -5.59 -2.37 -34.59
CA ILE A 28 -5.36 -3.00 -33.29
C ILE A 28 -5.67 -4.50 -33.31
N SER A 29 -6.71 -4.93 -34.04
CA SER A 29 -7.06 -6.36 -34.13
C SER A 29 -6.09 -7.18 -34.99
N HIS A 30 -5.35 -6.57 -35.89
CA HIS A 30 -4.33 -7.25 -36.72
C HIS A 30 -2.95 -7.40 -36.03
N ASN A 31 -2.65 -6.53 -35.04
CA ASN A 31 -1.41 -6.60 -34.26
C ASN A 31 -1.47 -7.52 -33.04
N SER A 32 -2.64 -8.04 -32.67
CA SER A 32 -2.81 -8.95 -31.53
C SER A 32 -2.36 -10.40 -31.80
N ALA A 33 -1.86 -10.70 -33.01
CA ALA A 33 -1.34 -12.03 -33.38
C ALA A 33 0.19 -12.20 -33.16
N MET A 34 0.89 -11.14 -32.79
CA MET A 34 2.32 -11.22 -32.39
C MET A 34 2.52 -10.51 -31.06
N GLY A 35 2.83 -11.32 -30.06
CA GLY A 35 3.16 -11.05 -28.67
C GLY A 35 3.34 -9.61 -28.19
N LEU A 36 2.72 -9.34 -27.03
CA LEU A 36 3.01 -8.22 -26.13
C LEU A 36 2.62 -6.82 -26.64
N ASN A 37 1.33 -6.50 -26.63
CA ASN A 37 0.88 -5.12 -26.62
C ASN A 37 0.66 -4.66 -25.18
N GLU A 38 1.70 -4.13 -24.57
CA GLU A 38 1.59 -3.37 -23.33
C GLU A 38 0.80 -2.06 -23.58
N PRO A 39 -0.12 -1.66 -22.71
CA PRO A 39 -0.84 -0.41 -22.86
C PRO A 39 0.13 0.78 -22.72
N LYS A 40 0.34 1.52 -23.80
CA LYS A 40 1.15 2.75 -23.81
C LYS A 40 0.39 3.86 -23.07
N ILE A 41 0.79 4.16 -21.85
CA ILE A 41 0.25 5.30 -21.09
C ILE A 41 0.94 6.57 -21.56
N GLN A 42 0.13 7.58 -21.93
CA GLN A 42 0.61 8.92 -22.26
C GLN A 42 0.55 9.77 -20.98
N VAL A 43 1.70 10.16 -20.46
CA VAL A 43 1.79 11.12 -19.36
C VAL A 43 2.21 12.48 -19.93
N ARG A 44 1.42 13.51 -19.64
CA ARG A 44 1.69 14.87 -20.08
C ARG A 44 2.58 15.56 -19.06
N ILE A 45 3.85 15.74 -19.38
CA ILE A 45 4.79 16.52 -18.56
C ILE A 45 4.70 17.98 -19.01
N LYS A 46 4.40 18.90 -18.09
CA LYS A 46 4.43 20.35 -18.37
C LYS A 46 5.88 20.83 -18.40
N SER A 47 6.30 21.39 -19.54
CA SER A 47 7.47 22.26 -19.62
C SER A 47 7.02 23.74 -19.47
N PRO A 48 7.74 24.57 -18.71
CA PRO A 48 7.31 25.96 -18.46
C PRO A 48 7.66 26.97 -19.54
N ALA A 49 7.99 26.59 -20.75
CA ALA A 49 8.12 27.52 -21.86
C ALA A 49 8.11 26.82 -23.22
N ASN A 50 7.14 27.20 -24.05
CA ASN A 50 6.87 26.83 -25.43
C ASN A 50 5.99 25.60 -25.70
N MET A 51 4.89 25.94 -26.41
CA MET A 51 3.84 25.03 -26.85
C MET A 51 4.31 24.07 -27.96
N ASP A 52 4.89 22.96 -27.57
CA ASP A 52 4.86 21.74 -28.37
C ASP A 52 4.51 20.59 -27.42
N CYS A 53 3.25 20.12 -27.50
CA CYS A 53 2.80 18.94 -26.77
C CYS A 53 3.40 17.70 -27.43
N SER A 54 4.67 17.41 -27.15
CA SER A 54 5.25 16.12 -27.44
C SER A 54 4.80 15.14 -26.36
N TYR A 55 4.09 14.09 -26.75
CA TYR A 55 3.80 12.96 -25.87
C TYR A 55 5.08 12.11 -25.77
N GLU A 56 5.80 12.20 -24.68
CA GLU A 56 6.87 11.27 -24.40
C GLU A 56 6.29 9.91 -24.00
N ILE A 57 6.70 8.88 -24.71
CA ILE A 57 6.45 7.49 -24.31
C ILE A 57 7.41 7.22 -23.15
N ILE A 58 6.89 7.32 -21.91
CA ILE A 58 7.69 7.01 -20.73
C ILE A 58 7.96 5.52 -20.72
N SER A 59 9.24 5.12 -20.57
CA SER A 59 9.62 3.73 -20.41
C SER A 59 8.99 3.13 -19.15
N GLU A 60 8.84 1.82 -19.12
CA GLU A 60 8.29 1.11 -17.95
C GLU A 60 9.10 1.43 -16.69
N GLU A 61 10.43 1.49 -16.80
CA GLU A 61 11.34 1.86 -15.71
C GLU A 61 11.09 3.29 -15.19
N SER A 62 10.85 4.25 -16.09
CA SER A 62 10.56 5.63 -15.70
C SER A 62 9.20 5.75 -15.01
N ARG A 63 8.23 4.91 -15.42
CA ARG A 63 6.92 4.82 -14.77
C ARG A 63 7.02 4.22 -13.38
N HIS A 64 7.77 3.11 -13.24
CA HIS A 64 8.01 2.48 -11.94
C HIS A 64 8.66 3.47 -10.97
N ARG A 65 9.67 4.19 -11.41
CA ARG A 65 10.35 5.21 -10.59
C ARG A 65 9.41 6.35 -10.17
N ALA A 66 8.58 6.86 -11.09
CA ALA A 66 7.60 7.90 -10.77
C ALA A 66 6.54 7.44 -9.76
N ILE A 67 6.17 6.14 -9.78
CA ILE A 67 5.23 5.56 -8.83
C ILE A 67 5.90 5.33 -7.48
N GLU A 68 7.14 4.85 -7.45
CA GLU A 68 7.92 4.73 -6.21
C GLU A 68 8.08 6.08 -5.52
N GLU A 69 8.31 7.16 -6.28
CA GLU A 69 8.36 8.53 -5.77
C GLU A 69 6.99 9.04 -5.28
N ALA A 70 5.90 8.68 -5.95
CA ALA A 70 4.55 9.12 -5.60
C ALA A 70 3.97 8.39 -4.38
N PHE A 71 4.31 7.11 -4.19
CA PHE A 71 3.79 6.27 -3.10
C PHE A 71 4.89 5.91 -2.12
N LEU A 72 5.59 6.91 -1.58
CA LEU A 72 6.66 6.82 -0.57
C LEU A 72 6.59 5.54 0.27
N THR A 73 7.15 4.46 -0.26
CA THR A 73 7.28 3.21 0.50
C THR A 73 8.30 3.44 1.62
N PRO A 74 7.99 3.11 2.85
CA PRO A 74 8.94 3.24 3.94
C PRO A 74 10.25 2.54 3.59
N GLU A 75 11.38 3.24 3.75
CA GLU A 75 12.69 2.60 3.60
C GLU A 75 12.81 1.46 4.59
N SER A 76 13.13 0.26 4.11
CA SER A 76 13.54 -0.84 4.97
C SER A 76 14.96 -0.58 5.46
N LYS A 77 15.10 0.24 6.54
CA LYS A 77 16.40 0.47 7.17
C LYS A 77 16.79 -0.81 7.89
N HIS A 78 17.93 -1.39 7.49
CA HIS A 78 18.58 -2.51 8.21
C HIS A 78 17.62 -3.66 8.57
N PHE A 79 17.14 -4.35 7.56
CA PHE A 79 16.42 -5.61 7.80
C PHE A 79 17.46 -6.69 8.21
N ILE A 80 17.19 -7.40 9.29
CA ILE A 80 18.15 -8.30 9.90
C ILE A 80 17.69 -9.72 9.69
N SER A 81 18.45 -10.48 8.92
CA SER A 81 18.19 -11.89 8.67
C SER A 81 18.69 -12.74 9.84
N THR A 82 17.77 -13.26 10.62
CA THR A 82 18.00 -14.33 11.60
C THR A 82 17.21 -15.59 11.16
N PRO A 83 17.50 -16.78 11.68
CA PRO A 83 16.76 -17.98 11.28
C PRO A 83 15.24 -17.85 11.42
N GLU A 84 14.76 -17.23 12.50
CA GLU A 84 13.32 -16.99 12.72
C GLU A 84 12.73 -16.02 11.70
N VAL A 85 13.48 -14.97 11.36
CA VAL A 85 13.06 -13.97 10.39
C VAL A 85 13.02 -14.56 8.99
N VAL A 86 14.04 -15.35 8.61
CA VAL A 86 14.12 -16.07 7.32
C VAL A 86 12.99 -17.09 7.18
N GLU A 87 12.63 -17.80 8.26
CA GLU A 87 11.48 -18.70 8.24
C GLU A 87 10.19 -17.95 7.95
N MET A 88 9.95 -16.85 8.64
CA MET A 88 8.76 -16.02 8.45
C MET A 88 8.70 -15.40 7.05
N GLU A 89 9.84 -14.91 6.55
CA GLU A 89 10.02 -14.42 5.19
C GLU A 89 9.68 -15.48 4.15
N SER A 90 10.23 -16.68 4.30
CA SER A 90 9.98 -17.81 3.39
C SER A 90 8.51 -18.22 3.35
N ARG A 91 7.83 -18.20 4.50
CA ARG A 91 6.40 -18.51 4.58
C ARG A 91 5.56 -17.44 3.87
N LEU A 92 5.91 -16.17 4.05
CA LEU A 92 5.23 -15.05 3.40
C LEU A 92 5.44 -15.08 1.87
N ALA A 93 6.68 -15.25 1.43
CA ALA A 93 7.04 -15.35 0.02
C ALA A 93 6.33 -16.52 -0.68
N LEU A 94 6.31 -17.69 -0.06
CA LEU A 94 5.63 -18.89 -0.58
C LEU A 94 4.18 -18.61 -0.97
N TRP A 95 3.40 -18.00 -0.08
CA TRP A 95 1.99 -17.76 -0.35
C TRP A 95 1.75 -16.67 -1.37
N LEU A 96 2.59 -15.63 -1.37
CA LEU A 96 2.55 -14.59 -2.39
C LEU A 96 2.91 -15.13 -3.77
N GLU A 97 3.91 -16.01 -3.89
CA GLU A 97 4.26 -16.69 -5.13
C GLU A 97 3.15 -17.64 -5.61
N ALA A 98 2.49 -18.32 -4.68
CA ALA A 98 1.33 -19.15 -4.96
C ALA A 98 0.09 -18.35 -5.41
N GLY A 99 0.15 -17.00 -5.37
CA GLY A 99 -0.92 -16.12 -5.83
C GLY A 99 -1.96 -15.75 -4.78
N TYR A 100 -1.73 -16.10 -3.51
CA TYR A 100 -2.66 -15.76 -2.43
C TYR A 100 -2.28 -14.46 -1.74
N PRO A 101 -3.25 -13.59 -1.43
CA PRO A 101 -3.04 -12.44 -0.55
C PRO A 101 -2.68 -12.93 0.86
N VAL A 102 -1.76 -12.25 1.53
CA VAL A 102 -1.34 -12.64 2.88
C VAL A 102 -1.73 -11.57 3.89
N HIS A 103 -2.31 -12.05 5.00
CA HIS A 103 -2.67 -11.22 6.14
C HIS A 103 -1.73 -11.50 7.32
N LEU A 104 -0.81 -10.56 7.60
CA LEU A 104 0.08 -10.58 8.75
C LEU A 104 -0.64 -10.06 10.00
N ILE A 105 -0.86 -10.93 10.97
CA ILE A 105 -1.55 -10.62 12.22
C ILE A 105 -0.55 -10.72 13.37
N GLY A 106 -0.59 -9.81 14.33
CA GLY A 106 0.27 -9.94 15.50
C GLY A 106 0.34 -8.70 16.36
N PRO A 107 1.05 -8.72 17.49
CA PRO A 107 1.10 -7.62 18.43
C PRO A 107 1.81 -6.39 17.84
N THR A 108 1.57 -5.23 18.44
CA THR A 108 2.22 -3.98 18.03
C THR A 108 3.73 -4.03 18.31
N GLY A 109 4.52 -3.64 17.30
CA GLY A 109 5.98 -3.53 17.46
C GLY A 109 6.76 -4.85 17.35
N CYS A 110 6.15 -5.94 16.84
CA CYS A 110 6.81 -7.20 16.52
C CYS A 110 7.48 -7.23 15.12
N GLY A 111 7.36 -6.16 14.30
CA GLY A 111 8.08 -6.07 13.03
C GLY A 111 7.27 -6.43 11.78
N LYS A 112 5.94 -6.65 11.85
CA LYS A 112 5.07 -6.99 10.70
C LYS A 112 5.28 -6.10 9.48
N THR A 113 5.24 -4.80 9.70
CA THR A 113 5.40 -3.80 8.63
C THR A 113 6.79 -3.86 7.99
N SER A 114 7.83 -4.04 8.79
CA SER A 114 9.21 -4.17 8.28
C SER A 114 9.39 -5.44 7.46
N LEU A 115 8.83 -6.56 7.91
CA LEU A 115 8.82 -7.82 7.18
C LEU A 115 8.04 -7.69 5.86
N ALA A 116 6.84 -7.08 5.89
CA ALA A 116 6.04 -6.87 4.69
C ALA A 116 6.77 -6.04 3.63
N VAL A 117 7.42 -4.94 4.04
CA VAL A 117 8.21 -4.08 3.14
C VAL A 117 9.42 -4.82 2.58
N HIS A 118 10.13 -5.59 3.42
CA HIS A 118 11.28 -6.37 2.99
C HIS A 118 10.89 -7.38 1.91
N VAL A 119 9.93 -8.26 2.20
CA VAL A 119 9.48 -9.28 1.25
C VAL A 119 8.90 -8.66 -0.03
N ALA A 120 8.12 -7.60 0.09
CA ALA A 120 7.58 -6.92 -1.09
C ALA A 120 8.68 -6.37 -2.03
N LYS A 121 9.80 -5.90 -1.48
CA LYS A 121 10.96 -5.45 -2.27
C LYS A 121 11.70 -6.61 -2.93
N GLU A 122 11.86 -7.74 -2.21
CA GLU A 122 12.51 -8.94 -2.77
C GLU A 122 11.72 -9.56 -3.94
N LEU A 123 10.40 -9.34 -4.01
CA LEU A 123 9.58 -9.75 -5.15
C LEU A 123 9.90 -8.97 -6.45
N GLY A 124 10.70 -7.91 -6.39
CA GLY A 124 11.21 -7.17 -7.55
C GLY A 124 10.17 -6.37 -8.33
N ARG A 125 8.96 -6.18 -7.78
CA ARG A 125 7.90 -5.34 -8.35
C ARG A 125 7.75 -4.04 -7.55
N PRO A 126 7.32 -2.93 -8.18
CA PRO A 126 7.02 -1.72 -7.45
C PRO A 126 6.03 -1.95 -6.32
N VAL A 127 6.24 -1.28 -5.22
CA VAL A 127 5.42 -1.42 -4.02
C VAL A 127 4.50 -0.22 -3.90
N VAL A 128 3.22 -0.48 -3.76
CA VAL A 128 2.20 0.52 -3.50
C VAL A 128 1.76 0.42 -2.04
N TRP A 129 1.75 1.55 -1.35
CA TRP A 129 1.52 1.63 0.07
C TRP A 129 0.18 2.28 0.42
N ILE A 130 -0.61 1.62 1.29
CA ILE A 130 -1.82 2.18 1.89
C ILE A 130 -1.72 2.04 3.41
N ASN A 131 -2.00 3.10 4.15
CA ASN A 131 -2.20 3.03 5.59
C ASN A 131 -3.70 3.02 5.89
N GLY A 132 -4.17 2.00 6.57
CA GLY A 132 -5.55 1.89 7.02
C GLY A 132 -5.92 3.00 7.99
N ASP A 133 -7.05 3.64 7.74
CA ASP A 133 -7.63 4.67 8.58
C ASP A 133 -9.16 4.63 8.48
N GLU A 134 -9.86 5.08 9.50
CA GLU A 134 -11.33 5.11 9.54
C GLU A 134 -11.95 6.05 8.48
N ALA A 135 -11.21 7.08 8.06
CA ALA A 135 -11.64 8.04 7.06
C ALA A 135 -11.53 7.50 5.62
N ILE A 136 -10.76 6.42 5.37
CA ILE A 136 -10.59 5.87 4.04
C ILE A 136 -11.92 5.37 3.47
N SER A 137 -12.26 5.89 2.30
CA SER A 137 -13.38 5.47 1.47
C SER A 137 -12.93 4.55 0.33
N THR A 138 -13.88 3.90 -0.34
CA THR A 138 -13.57 3.10 -1.53
C THR A 138 -12.91 3.93 -2.62
N SER A 139 -13.29 5.20 -2.82
CA SER A 139 -12.65 6.09 -3.81
C SER A 139 -11.19 6.38 -3.51
N ASP A 140 -10.79 6.43 -2.24
CA ASP A 140 -9.38 6.61 -1.87
C ASP A 140 -8.53 5.39 -2.21
N LEU A 141 -9.15 4.23 -2.33
CA LEU A 141 -8.50 2.99 -2.76
C LEU A 141 -8.42 2.89 -4.29
N ILE A 142 -9.53 3.16 -5.00
CA ILE A 142 -9.66 2.88 -6.43
C ILE A 142 -9.41 4.09 -7.33
N GLY A 143 -9.74 5.28 -6.89
CA GLY A 143 -9.61 6.50 -7.68
C GLY A 143 -10.89 7.31 -7.79
N GLY A 144 -10.78 8.40 -8.51
CA GLY A 144 -11.88 9.34 -8.69
C GLY A 144 -11.62 10.34 -9.80
N TYR A 145 -12.65 11.11 -10.12
CA TYR A 145 -12.51 12.21 -11.07
C TYR A 145 -11.85 13.41 -10.41
N SER A 146 -10.75 13.87 -11.01
CA SER A 146 -10.07 15.10 -10.63
C SER A 146 -10.38 16.21 -11.62
N GLN A 147 -10.64 17.40 -11.11
CA GLN A 147 -10.79 18.60 -11.94
C GLN A 147 -9.39 19.12 -12.27
N MET A 148 -8.94 18.92 -13.52
CA MET A 148 -7.71 19.54 -14.00
C MET A 148 -8.02 20.84 -14.73
N GLN A 149 -7.48 21.90 -14.20
CA GLN A 149 -7.20 23.24 -14.74
C GLN A 149 -8.09 23.80 -15.87
N ASN A 150 -8.61 24.99 -15.61
CA ASN A 150 -9.13 25.91 -16.61
C ASN A 150 -8.02 26.31 -17.60
N GLU A 151 -8.05 25.83 -18.83
CA GLU A 151 -7.34 26.45 -19.93
C GLU A 151 -8.18 27.66 -20.41
N SER A 152 -7.83 28.87 -20.03
CA SER A 152 -8.37 30.07 -20.64
C SER A 152 -7.61 30.36 -21.95
N VAL A 153 -8.15 29.95 -23.06
CA VAL A 153 -7.64 30.37 -24.37
C VAL A 153 -8.15 31.78 -24.63
N ARG A 154 -7.27 32.79 -24.55
CA ARG A 154 -7.54 34.14 -24.98
C ARG A 154 -7.25 34.24 -26.47
N ASP A 155 -8.29 34.34 -27.28
CA ASP A 155 -8.15 34.57 -28.71
C ASP A 155 -8.08 36.08 -28.98
N ASN A 156 -6.91 36.57 -29.31
CA ASN A 156 -6.64 38.01 -29.52
C ASN A 156 -6.91 38.48 -30.96
N TYR A 157 -7.63 37.70 -31.77
CA TYR A 157 -7.74 37.98 -33.22
C TYR A 157 -8.85 38.96 -33.63
N ILE A 158 -9.78 39.38 -32.74
CA ILE A 158 -10.83 40.33 -33.08
C ILE A 158 -10.98 41.34 -31.95
N HIS A 159 -10.69 42.63 -32.26
CA HIS A 159 -10.98 43.73 -31.36
C HIS A 159 -12.48 43.77 -31.04
N ASN A 160 -12.86 43.56 -29.78
CA ASN A 160 -14.19 43.68 -29.15
C ASN A 160 -15.04 42.45 -28.92
N VAL A 161 -14.53 41.21 -29.01
CA VAL A 161 -15.27 40.04 -28.50
C VAL A 161 -14.35 39.18 -27.66
N PHE A 162 -14.51 39.27 -26.34
CA PHE A 162 -13.86 38.34 -25.41
C PHE A 162 -14.67 37.02 -25.36
N LYS A 163 -14.23 35.99 -26.06
CA LYS A 163 -14.71 34.63 -25.87
C LYS A 163 -13.78 33.92 -24.91
N THR A 164 -14.11 33.90 -23.64
CA THR A 164 -13.48 33.01 -22.66
C THR A 164 -14.14 31.65 -22.79
N LYS A 165 -13.43 30.65 -23.27
CA LYS A 165 -13.88 29.27 -23.30
C LYS A 165 -13.21 28.56 -22.15
N ASP A 166 -13.87 28.54 -21.00
CA ASP A 166 -13.43 27.73 -19.85
C ASP A 166 -13.83 26.27 -20.13
N THR A 167 -12.85 25.48 -20.51
CA THR A 167 -13.06 24.04 -20.71
C THR A 167 -12.55 23.32 -19.46
N MET A 168 -13.46 22.89 -18.61
CA MET A 168 -13.14 21.97 -17.52
C MET A 168 -12.88 20.60 -18.12
N LYS A 169 -11.65 20.10 -18.03
CA LYS A 169 -11.33 18.70 -18.31
C LYS A 169 -11.41 17.93 -17.00
N ILE A 170 -12.33 17.00 -16.94
CA ILE A 170 -12.46 16.04 -15.83
C ILE A 170 -11.74 14.78 -16.29
N GLU A 171 -10.68 14.40 -15.58
CA GLU A 171 -9.92 13.18 -15.86
C GLU A 171 -10.01 12.21 -14.67
N TRP A 172 -10.10 10.91 -14.98
CA TRP A 172 -10.05 9.87 -13.96
C TRP A 172 -8.60 9.67 -13.50
N VAL A 173 -8.38 9.66 -12.19
CA VAL A 173 -7.08 9.41 -11.57
C VAL A 173 -7.17 8.09 -10.82
N ASP A 174 -6.33 7.12 -11.23
CA ASP A 174 -6.22 5.84 -10.55
C ASP A 174 -5.49 6.02 -9.21
N ASN A 175 -6.07 5.46 -8.13
CA ASN A 175 -5.50 5.43 -6.79
C ASN A 175 -4.75 4.10 -6.53
N PRO A 176 -4.10 3.92 -5.36
CA PRO A 176 -3.15 2.84 -5.11
C PRO A 176 -3.62 1.44 -5.50
N LEU A 177 -4.84 1.05 -5.14
CA LEU A 177 -5.36 -0.28 -5.45
C LEU A 177 -5.54 -0.50 -6.96
N SER A 178 -6.08 0.50 -7.67
CA SER A 178 -6.26 0.44 -9.13
C SER A 178 -4.92 0.30 -9.85
N LEU A 179 -3.91 1.08 -9.43
CA LEU A 179 -2.56 0.99 -9.98
C LEU A 179 -1.95 -0.39 -9.74
N ALA A 180 -2.05 -0.90 -8.52
CA ALA A 180 -1.53 -2.22 -8.19
C ALA A 180 -2.20 -3.32 -9.01
N CYS A 181 -3.54 -3.31 -9.11
CA CYS A 181 -4.29 -4.28 -9.90
C CYS A 181 -3.98 -4.20 -11.40
N LYS A 182 -3.81 -2.99 -11.94
CA LYS A 182 -3.62 -2.77 -13.37
C LYS A 182 -2.22 -3.14 -13.87
N TYR A 183 -1.20 -2.89 -13.06
CA TYR A 183 0.21 -3.04 -13.44
C TYR A 183 0.93 -4.19 -12.75
N GLY A 184 0.26 -4.94 -11.89
CA GLY A 184 0.86 -6.08 -11.18
C GLY A 184 1.85 -5.65 -10.12
N TYR A 185 1.59 -4.54 -9.43
CA TYR A 185 2.43 -4.09 -8.33
C TYR A 185 2.10 -4.84 -7.03
N THR A 186 3.03 -4.81 -6.09
CA THR A 186 2.81 -5.37 -4.76
C THR A 186 2.12 -4.33 -3.86
N LEU A 187 0.90 -4.63 -3.45
CA LEU A 187 0.14 -3.81 -2.52
C LEU A 187 0.53 -4.15 -1.08
N ILE A 188 0.94 -3.16 -0.29
CA ILE A 188 1.00 -3.27 1.17
C ILE A 188 -0.11 -2.42 1.77
N TYR A 189 -1.09 -3.07 2.39
CA TYR A 189 -2.17 -2.42 3.11
C TYR A 189 -1.92 -2.53 4.62
N ASN A 190 -1.21 -1.53 5.14
CA ASN A 190 -0.80 -1.49 6.54
C ASN A 190 -1.97 -1.11 7.45
N GLU A 191 -2.17 -1.82 8.56
CA GLU A 191 -3.28 -1.62 9.52
C GLU A 191 -4.68 -1.61 8.87
N PHE A 192 -4.93 -2.48 7.89
CA PHE A 192 -6.17 -2.47 7.10
C PHE A 192 -7.45 -2.64 7.95
N SER A 193 -7.36 -3.23 9.13
CA SER A 193 -8.47 -3.38 10.08
C SER A 193 -8.93 -2.05 10.70
N ARG A 194 -8.18 -0.96 10.52
CA ARG A 194 -8.63 0.40 10.91
C ARG A 194 -9.58 1.01 9.90
N THR A 195 -9.57 0.53 8.67
CA THR A 195 -10.52 0.97 7.63
C THR A 195 -11.85 0.26 7.80
N LYS A 196 -12.94 1.00 7.59
CA LYS A 196 -14.31 0.46 7.68
C LYS A 196 -14.48 -0.74 6.77
N PRO A 197 -15.12 -1.82 7.24
CA PRO A 197 -15.35 -3.03 6.44
C PRO A 197 -16.01 -2.76 5.08
N ALA A 198 -16.93 -1.78 5.03
CA ALA A 198 -17.61 -1.39 3.80
C ALA A 198 -16.64 -0.90 2.71
N SER A 199 -15.59 -0.16 3.08
CA SER A 199 -14.57 0.29 2.12
C SER A 199 -13.68 -0.85 1.63
N ASN A 200 -13.43 -1.86 2.48
CA ASN A 200 -12.63 -3.02 2.16
C ASN A 200 -13.35 -4.07 1.30
N ASN A 201 -14.68 -3.97 1.12
CA ASN A 201 -15.46 -4.92 0.31
C ASN A 201 -14.99 -5.01 -1.15
N ILE A 202 -14.39 -3.95 -1.65
CA ILE A 202 -13.82 -3.93 -3.00
C ILE A 202 -12.72 -4.98 -3.20
N LEU A 203 -12.06 -5.40 -2.12
CA LEU A 203 -11.03 -6.44 -2.15
C LEU A 203 -11.59 -7.84 -2.39
N LEU A 204 -12.89 -8.08 -2.15
CA LEU A 204 -13.51 -9.40 -2.35
C LEU A 204 -13.42 -9.83 -3.82
N SER A 205 -13.87 -8.97 -4.74
CA SER A 205 -13.82 -9.25 -6.18
C SER A 205 -12.37 -9.27 -6.71
N VAL A 206 -11.48 -8.48 -6.13
CA VAL A 206 -10.05 -8.48 -6.49
C VAL A 206 -9.40 -9.83 -6.16
N PHE A 207 -9.66 -10.38 -4.96
CA PHE A 207 -8.99 -11.59 -4.47
C PHE A 207 -9.61 -12.88 -4.99
N GLU A 208 -10.90 -12.90 -5.30
CA GLU A 208 -11.59 -14.11 -5.78
C GLU A 208 -11.76 -14.13 -7.30
N GLU A 209 -12.32 -13.04 -7.86
CA GLU A 209 -12.70 -12.98 -9.26
C GLU A 209 -11.59 -12.42 -10.15
N GLY A 210 -10.54 -11.83 -9.57
CA GLY A 210 -9.47 -11.17 -10.31
C GLY A 210 -9.96 -9.95 -11.08
N ILE A 211 -10.99 -9.27 -10.57
CA ILE A 211 -11.60 -8.10 -11.19
C ILE A 211 -11.75 -6.99 -10.15
N LEU A 212 -11.30 -5.79 -10.52
CA LEU A 212 -11.55 -4.58 -9.74
C LEU A 212 -12.64 -3.75 -10.43
N GLU A 213 -13.75 -3.53 -9.75
CA GLU A 213 -14.84 -2.68 -10.23
C GLU A 213 -14.57 -1.21 -9.89
N LEU A 214 -14.84 -0.31 -10.84
CA LEU A 214 -14.74 1.14 -10.69
C LEU A 214 -16.15 1.76 -10.75
N PRO A 215 -16.96 1.69 -9.69
CA PRO A 215 -18.38 2.02 -9.73
C PRO A 215 -18.68 3.47 -10.09
N THR A 216 -17.75 4.39 -9.81
CA THR A 216 -17.90 5.83 -10.08
C THR A 216 -17.34 6.26 -11.43
N LYS A 217 -16.66 5.36 -12.18
CA LYS A 217 -16.08 5.68 -13.47
C LYS A 217 -17.13 5.58 -14.58
N PHE A 218 -17.21 6.62 -15.42
CA PHE A 218 -18.10 6.62 -16.58
C PHE A 218 -17.40 6.03 -17.81
N GLY A 219 -18.16 5.34 -18.68
CA GLY A 219 -17.65 4.77 -19.93
C GLY A 219 -17.47 3.25 -19.87
N GLU A 220 -16.75 2.72 -20.86
CA GLU A 220 -16.56 1.28 -21.03
C GLU A 220 -15.54 0.66 -20.06
N ASP A 221 -14.60 1.47 -19.57
CA ASP A 221 -13.50 1.02 -18.67
C ASP A 221 -13.94 1.01 -17.18
N ARG A 222 -15.06 0.37 -16.86
CA ARG A 222 -15.57 0.27 -15.48
C ARG A 222 -14.95 -0.86 -14.68
N TYR A 223 -14.21 -1.72 -15.33
CA TYR A 223 -13.60 -2.90 -14.74
C TYR A 223 -12.12 -2.97 -15.10
N ILE A 224 -11.28 -3.27 -14.12
CA ILE A 224 -9.88 -3.59 -14.32
C ILE A 224 -9.72 -5.08 -14.09
N LYS A 225 -9.21 -5.82 -15.08
CA LYS A 225 -8.76 -7.19 -14.87
C LYS A 225 -7.45 -7.13 -14.07
N VAL A 226 -7.43 -7.83 -12.95
CA VAL A 226 -6.26 -7.88 -12.07
C VAL A 226 -5.09 -8.54 -12.80
N HIS A 227 -3.93 -7.89 -12.78
CA HIS A 227 -2.72 -8.40 -13.40
C HIS A 227 -2.24 -9.68 -12.68
N PRO A 228 -1.73 -10.70 -13.40
CA PRO A 228 -1.28 -11.96 -12.79
C PRO A 228 -0.18 -11.79 -11.73
N ASP A 229 0.67 -10.78 -11.88
CA ASP A 229 1.75 -10.48 -10.94
C ASP A 229 1.31 -9.64 -9.75
N PHE A 230 0.04 -9.25 -9.66
CA PHE A 230 -0.49 -8.54 -8.49
C PHE A 230 -0.30 -9.36 -7.23
N LYS A 231 0.25 -8.76 -6.19
CA LYS A 231 0.41 -9.38 -4.86
C LYS A 231 -0.13 -8.42 -3.81
N ALA A 232 -0.65 -8.98 -2.71
CA ALA A 232 -1.16 -8.16 -1.62
C ALA A 232 -0.70 -8.68 -0.25
N ILE A 233 -0.16 -7.78 0.56
CA ILE A 233 0.22 -8.03 1.96
C ILE A 233 -0.59 -7.06 2.82
N LEU A 234 -1.46 -7.61 3.66
CA LEU A 234 -2.26 -6.84 4.60
C LEU A 234 -1.69 -7.03 6.00
N THR A 235 -1.65 -5.97 6.80
CA THR A 235 -1.20 -6.09 8.19
C THR A 235 -2.30 -5.64 9.16
N SER A 236 -2.42 -6.30 10.29
CA SER A 236 -3.28 -5.87 11.38
C SER A 236 -2.69 -6.18 12.75
N ASN A 237 -3.20 -5.54 13.76
CA ASN A 237 -2.87 -5.88 15.14
C ASN A 237 -3.81 -6.99 15.64
N SER A 238 -3.26 -7.93 16.44
CA SER A 238 -4.01 -9.06 17.00
C SER A 238 -4.98 -8.67 18.10
N ILE A 239 -4.85 -7.45 18.64
CA ILE A 239 -5.61 -6.97 19.78
C ILE A 239 -6.53 -5.86 19.31
N GLU A 240 -7.81 -5.98 19.61
CA GLU A 240 -8.82 -4.99 19.31
C GLU A 240 -8.64 -3.76 20.24
N TYR A 241 -8.10 -2.69 19.68
CA TYR A 241 -8.16 -1.37 20.28
C TYR A 241 -9.38 -0.61 19.78
N ALA A 242 -9.80 0.44 20.50
CA ALA A 242 -10.80 1.37 19.98
C ALA A 242 -10.40 1.88 18.57
N GLY A 243 -11.31 1.82 17.61
CA GLY A 243 -11.06 2.21 16.22
C GLY A 243 -10.50 1.10 15.33
N ILE A 244 -10.53 -0.16 15.76
CA ILE A 244 -10.26 -1.33 14.92
C ILE A 244 -11.59 -2.01 14.59
N HIS A 245 -11.79 -2.27 13.31
CA HIS A 245 -12.94 -3.03 12.82
C HIS A 245 -12.53 -4.50 12.58
N ARG A 246 -13.37 -5.42 13.02
CA ARG A 246 -13.21 -6.82 12.66
C ARG A 246 -13.39 -6.94 11.13
N PRO A 247 -12.39 -7.45 10.39
CA PRO A 247 -12.56 -7.73 8.98
C PRO A 247 -13.71 -8.72 8.76
N GLN A 248 -14.37 -8.62 7.61
CA GLN A 248 -15.42 -9.56 7.25
C GLN A 248 -14.85 -10.98 7.09
N ASP A 249 -15.57 -11.97 7.58
CA ASP A 249 -15.16 -13.37 7.48
C ASP A 249 -14.96 -13.79 6.01
N ALA A 250 -15.80 -13.27 5.10
CA ALA A 250 -15.64 -13.48 3.66
C ALA A 250 -14.30 -12.98 3.09
N LEU A 251 -13.76 -11.87 3.60
CA LEU A 251 -12.45 -11.37 3.19
C LEU A 251 -11.32 -12.20 3.80
N LEU A 252 -11.46 -12.61 5.07
CA LEU A 252 -10.48 -13.46 5.75
C LEU A 252 -10.33 -14.83 5.08
N ASP A 253 -11.44 -15.40 4.59
CA ASP A 253 -11.44 -16.70 3.89
C ASP A 253 -10.67 -16.67 2.56
N ARG A 254 -10.46 -15.50 1.98
CA ARG A 254 -9.74 -15.29 0.72
C ARG A 254 -8.25 -14.94 0.91
N MET A 255 -7.78 -14.92 2.13
CA MET A 255 -6.40 -14.57 2.48
C MET A 255 -5.76 -15.66 3.32
N VAL A 256 -4.45 -15.79 3.21
CA VAL A 256 -3.69 -16.65 4.12
C VAL A 256 -3.26 -15.85 5.34
N GLY A 257 -3.79 -16.20 6.50
CA GLY A 257 -3.41 -15.59 7.77
C GLY A 257 -2.08 -16.13 8.28
N ILE A 258 -1.10 -15.25 8.49
CA ILE A 258 0.16 -15.59 9.15
C ILE A 258 0.26 -14.80 10.45
N TYR A 259 0.36 -15.50 11.56
CA TYR A 259 0.55 -14.87 12.87
C TYR A 259 2.03 -14.61 13.11
N ALA A 260 2.37 -13.35 13.35
CA ALA A 260 3.71 -12.89 13.69
C ALA A 260 3.74 -12.48 15.16
N ASP A 261 4.45 -13.23 15.99
CA ASP A 261 4.67 -12.91 17.40
C ASP A 261 5.97 -12.13 17.60
N TYR A 262 6.30 -11.83 18.84
CA TYR A 262 7.60 -11.29 19.20
C TYR A 262 8.69 -12.33 18.93
N TYR A 263 9.79 -11.88 18.36
CA TYR A 263 10.95 -12.74 18.10
C TYR A 263 11.58 -13.29 19.37
N GLY A 264 12.35 -14.36 19.23
CA GLY A 264 13.16 -14.92 20.30
C GLY A 264 14.20 -13.92 20.82
N TYR A 265 14.74 -14.21 21.99
CA TYR A 265 15.68 -13.33 22.70
C TYR A 265 16.89 -12.92 21.83
N GLU A 266 17.55 -13.90 21.22
CA GLU A 266 18.74 -13.66 20.40
C GLU A 266 18.45 -12.77 19.19
N THR A 267 17.29 -12.98 18.56
CA THR A 267 16.83 -12.17 17.42
C THR A 267 16.53 -10.72 17.86
N GLU A 268 15.82 -10.52 18.99
CA GLU A 268 15.55 -9.19 19.51
C GLU A 268 16.85 -8.43 19.86
N VAL A 269 17.81 -9.11 20.53
CA VAL A 269 19.12 -8.51 20.85
C VAL A 269 19.85 -8.08 19.60
N ARG A 270 19.91 -8.96 18.58
CA ARG A 270 20.58 -8.65 17.32
C ARG A 270 19.92 -7.49 16.59
N ILE A 271 18.59 -7.44 16.57
CA ILE A 271 17.81 -6.32 16.01
C ILE A 271 18.20 -5.01 16.72
N VAL A 272 18.30 -5.00 18.04
CA VAL A 272 18.65 -3.80 18.81
C VAL A 272 20.06 -3.34 18.49
N VAL A 273 21.06 -4.24 18.48
CA VAL A 273 22.45 -3.92 18.16
C VAL A 273 22.56 -3.29 16.77
N GLU A 274 22.04 -3.95 15.76
CA GLU A 274 22.16 -3.51 14.37
C GLU A 274 21.43 -2.17 14.09
N HIS A 275 20.26 -1.96 14.72
CA HIS A 275 19.49 -0.72 14.54
C HIS A 275 20.08 0.50 15.27
N THR A 276 20.88 0.29 16.31
CA THR A 276 21.30 1.38 17.20
C THR A 276 22.81 1.52 17.34
N GLY A 277 23.58 0.48 16.99
CA GLY A 277 25.04 0.45 17.13
C GLY A 277 25.52 0.35 18.59
N ILE A 278 24.65 0.02 19.55
CA ILE A 278 25.07 -0.16 20.95
C ILE A 278 25.82 -1.49 21.14
N THR A 279 26.57 -1.58 22.24
CA THR A 279 27.26 -2.83 22.60
C THR A 279 26.28 -3.95 22.94
N LEU A 280 26.72 -5.19 22.72
CA LEU A 280 25.93 -6.39 22.99
C LEU A 280 25.41 -6.42 24.44
N ASP A 281 26.25 -6.20 25.42
CA ASP A 281 25.88 -6.19 26.85
C ASP A 281 24.75 -5.22 27.18
N LYS A 282 24.77 -4.01 26.56
CA LYS A 282 23.72 -3.03 26.74
C LYS A 282 22.42 -3.46 26.06
N ALA A 283 22.52 -4.05 24.86
CA ALA A 283 21.36 -4.58 24.15
C ALA A 283 20.69 -5.72 24.93
N GLU A 284 21.48 -6.65 25.44
CA GLU A 284 21.01 -7.76 26.29
C GLU A 284 20.30 -7.24 27.55
N LYS A 285 20.90 -6.26 28.24
CA LYS A 285 20.25 -5.63 29.40
C LYS A 285 18.89 -5.04 29.07
N ILE A 286 18.78 -4.30 27.95
CA ILE A 286 17.53 -3.70 27.53
C ILE A 286 16.49 -4.75 27.20
N VAL A 287 16.86 -5.75 26.38
CA VAL A 287 15.94 -6.80 25.95
C VAL A 287 15.44 -7.61 27.14
N ASN A 288 16.31 -7.94 28.10
CA ASN A 288 15.93 -8.64 29.32
C ASN A 288 14.88 -7.87 30.14
N VAL A 289 15.11 -6.57 30.36
CA VAL A 289 14.16 -5.71 31.08
C VAL A 289 12.84 -5.64 30.34
N VAL A 290 12.85 -5.37 29.04
CA VAL A 290 11.62 -5.24 28.24
C VAL A 290 10.83 -6.55 28.21
N ARG A 291 11.49 -7.70 28.08
CA ARG A 291 10.85 -9.01 28.12
C ARG A 291 10.25 -9.31 29.49
N SER A 292 10.96 -9.05 30.58
CA SER A 292 10.47 -9.25 31.94
C SER A 292 9.22 -8.40 32.22
N ILE A 293 9.17 -7.19 31.67
CA ILE A 293 8.00 -6.31 31.78
C ILE A 293 6.86 -6.86 30.88
N ARG A 294 7.17 -7.31 29.66
CA ARG A 294 6.22 -7.90 28.70
C ARG A 294 5.47 -9.09 29.33
N ASP A 295 6.18 -9.94 30.09
CA ASP A 295 5.59 -11.12 30.73
C ASP A 295 4.62 -10.78 31.86
N LYS A 296 4.75 -9.59 32.46
CA LYS A 296 3.90 -9.13 33.57
C LYS A 296 2.72 -8.25 33.13
N LEU A 297 2.73 -7.76 31.89
CA LEU A 297 1.69 -6.88 31.37
C LEU A 297 0.64 -7.65 30.53
N PRO A 298 -0.63 -7.20 30.54
CA PRO A 298 -1.64 -7.75 29.65
C PRO A 298 -1.29 -7.48 28.19
N ASP A 299 -1.76 -8.36 27.28
CA ASP A 299 -1.41 -8.36 25.86
C ASP A 299 -1.54 -7.00 25.17
N ALA A 300 -2.58 -6.24 25.52
CA ALA A 300 -2.83 -4.90 24.96
C ALA A 300 -1.72 -3.88 25.29
N GLN A 301 -0.95 -4.11 26.33
CA GLN A 301 0.01 -3.16 26.88
C GLN A 301 1.46 -3.63 26.77
N LYS A 302 1.69 -4.82 26.22
CA LYS A 302 3.01 -5.42 26.09
C LYS A 302 3.97 -4.57 25.25
N PRO A 303 5.15 -4.21 25.75
CA PRO A 303 6.17 -3.51 24.96
C PRO A 303 6.78 -4.46 23.92
N GLY A 304 6.83 -4.02 22.66
CA GLY A 304 7.46 -4.77 21.57
C GLY A 304 8.94 -4.43 21.38
N THR A 305 9.58 -5.07 20.42
CA THR A 305 10.98 -4.83 20.02
C THR A 305 11.26 -3.35 19.70
N ARG A 306 10.23 -2.60 19.23
CA ARG A 306 10.33 -1.15 19.05
C ARG A 306 10.67 -0.41 20.34
N ALA A 307 10.17 -0.86 21.48
CA ALA A 307 10.52 -0.26 22.77
C ALA A 307 12.01 -0.49 23.10
N CYS A 308 12.56 -1.67 22.83
CA CYS A 308 13.97 -1.96 22.97
C CYS A 308 14.82 -1.00 22.12
N ILE A 309 14.46 -0.80 20.84
CA ILE A 309 15.17 0.12 19.93
C ILE A 309 15.09 1.57 20.43
N MET A 310 13.93 2.01 20.95
CA MET A 310 13.78 3.38 21.48
C MET A 310 14.65 3.61 22.71
N ILE A 311 14.64 2.67 23.67
CA ILE A 311 15.49 2.73 24.87
C ILE A 311 16.98 2.73 24.49
N ALA A 312 17.35 1.83 23.57
CA ALA A 312 18.72 1.73 23.09
C ALA A 312 19.22 3.02 22.44
N LYS A 313 18.39 3.62 21.57
CA LYS A 313 18.72 4.94 20.99
C LYS A 313 18.83 6.03 22.04
N GLY A 314 17.92 6.06 23.02
CA GLY A 314 18.03 6.99 24.15
C GLY A 314 19.37 6.83 24.88
N MET A 315 19.82 5.59 25.11
CA MET A 315 21.10 5.32 25.76
C MET A 315 22.33 5.84 24.99
N THR A 316 22.28 5.96 23.67
CA THR A 316 23.42 6.51 22.88
C THR A 316 23.65 8.00 23.16
N PHE A 317 22.63 8.72 23.63
CA PHE A 317 22.67 10.15 23.93
C PHE A 317 22.80 10.48 25.44
N LEU A 318 22.79 9.46 26.32
CA LEU A 318 22.86 9.70 27.78
C LEU A 318 24.11 10.46 28.24
N ASN A 319 25.24 10.29 27.56
CA ASN A 319 26.48 10.97 27.90
C ASN A 319 26.37 12.51 27.82
N ASP A 320 25.46 13.02 26.98
CA ASP A 320 25.21 14.44 26.78
C ASP A 320 24.15 14.99 27.76
N HIS A 321 23.46 14.10 28.51
CA HIS A 321 22.34 14.42 29.41
C HIS A 321 22.55 13.81 30.79
N GLN A 322 23.40 14.44 31.65
CA GLN A 322 23.83 13.92 32.95
C GLN A 322 22.72 13.65 34.00
N ASN A 323 21.52 14.19 33.78
CA ASN A 323 20.40 14.07 34.73
C ASN A 323 19.41 12.95 34.37
N ILE A 324 19.64 12.18 33.30
CA ILE A 324 18.76 11.11 32.85
C ILE A 324 19.53 9.79 32.97
N ASP A 325 18.90 8.80 33.60
CA ASP A 325 19.46 7.46 33.77
C ASP A 325 18.68 6.42 32.93
N PHE A 326 19.15 5.20 32.92
CA PHE A 326 18.54 4.08 32.22
C PHE A 326 17.10 3.80 32.72
N LYS A 327 16.87 3.97 34.05
CA LYS A 327 15.54 3.76 34.64
C LYS A 327 14.53 4.75 34.08
N GLN A 328 14.93 6.03 33.99
CA GLN A 328 14.06 7.06 33.42
C GLN A 328 13.72 6.80 31.97
N LEU A 329 14.70 6.36 31.13
CA LEU A 329 14.43 5.98 29.76
C LEU A 329 13.41 4.83 29.65
N CYS A 330 13.51 3.81 30.50
CA CYS A 330 12.56 2.71 30.55
C CYS A 330 11.14 3.21 30.96
N ILE A 331 11.06 4.10 31.94
CA ILE A 331 9.79 4.70 32.37
C ILE A 331 9.16 5.49 31.21
N ASP A 332 9.94 6.35 30.56
CA ASP A 332 9.43 7.21 29.48
C ASP A 332 8.90 6.39 28.28
N VAL A 333 9.58 5.29 27.94
CA VAL A 333 9.19 4.47 26.77
C VAL A 333 8.06 3.50 27.10
N ILE A 334 8.01 2.97 28.32
CA ILE A 334 7.09 1.87 28.69
C ILE A 334 5.89 2.38 29.48
N ALA A 335 6.12 3.14 30.56
CA ALA A 335 5.06 3.57 31.45
C ALA A 335 4.17 4.66 30.85
N SER A 336 4.69 5.48 29.94
CA SER A 336 3.91 6.55 29.27
C SER A 336 2.79 6.03 28.35
N LYS A 337 2.82 4.75 27.98
CA LYS A 337 1.79 4.12 27.12
C LYS A 337 0.61 3.61 27.96
N THR A 338 -0.15 4.52 28.53
CA THR A 338 -1.27 4.20 29.43
C THR A 338 -2.49 5.03 29.12
N SER A 339 -3.64 4.53 29.55
CA SER A 339 -4.92 5.23 29.40
C SER A 339 -5.32 6.04 30.64
N SER A 340 -4.65 5.83 31.77
CA SER A 340 -4.97 6.54 33.03
C SER A 340 -3.72 6.84 33.85
N PRO A 341 -3.74 7.89 34.71
CA PRO A 341 -2.66 8.18 35.63
C PRO A 341 -2.36 7.05 36.64
N ALA A 342 -3.36 6.32 37.07
CA ALA A 342 -3.21 5.21 38.02
C ALA A 342 -2.43 4.04 37.37
N ASP A 343 -2.77 3.69 36.12
CA ASP A 343 -2.08 2.68 35.32
C ASP A 343 -0.62 3.10 35.04
N MET A 344 -0.36 4.40 34.85
CA MET A 344 0.99 4.92 34.69
C MET A 344 1.85 4.70 35.95
N GLU A 345 1.33 4.99 37.13
CA GLU A 345 2.07 4.78 38.38
C GLU A 345 2.31 3.31 38.68
N GLU A 346 1.37 2.42 38.35
CA GLU A 346 1.56 0.98 38.48
C GLU A 346 2.69 0.48 37.57
N LYS A 347 2.68 0.87 36.29
CA LYS A 347 3.76 0.53 35.34
C LYS A 347 5.10 1.11 35.74
N LYS A 348 5.11 2.34 36.27
CA LYS A 348 6.33 2.97 36.76
C LYS A 348 6.96 2.16 37.89
N LYS A 349 6.15 1.71 38.87
CA LYS A 349 6.62 0.82 39.93
C LYS A 349 7.16 -0.47 39.36
N LEU A 350 6.43 -1.12 38.44
CA LEU A 350 6.87 -2.34 37.78
C LEU A 350 8.22 -2.18 37.07
N VAL A 351 8.43 -1.05 36.37
CA VAL A 351 9.70 -0.76 35.70
C VAL A 351 10.83 -0.57 36.71
N LEU A 352 10.58 0.17 37.81
CA LEU A 352 11.58 0.37 38.87
C LEU A 352 12.00 -0.96 39.52
N ASP A 353 11.03 -1.83 39.82
CA ASP A 353 11.29 -3.13 40.45
C ASP A 353 12.10 -4.12 39.56
N LEU A 354 12.11 -3.91 38.24
CA LEU A 354 12.78 -4.80 37.29
C LEU A 354 14.09 -4.25 36.73
N VAL A 355 14.35 -2.96 36.94
CA VAL A 355 15.58 -2.28 36.44
C VAL A 355 16.65 -2.20 37.53
N ASP A 356 16.27 -2.39 38.81
CA ASP A 356 17.21 -2.57 39.93
C ASP A 356 17.94 -3.91 39.82
#